data_db3dcc1b1e483c00a6e5f956c9eeceb3
#
_entry.id   db3dcc1b1e483c00a6e5f956c9eeceb3
#
_cell.length_a   1.000
_cell.length_b   1.000
_cell.length_c   1.000
_cell.angle_alpha   90.00
_cell.angle_beta   90.00
_cell.angle_gamma   90.00
#
_symmetry.space_group_name_H-M   'P 1'
#
loop_
_entity.id
_entity.type
_entity.pdbx_description
1 polymer ?
#
loop_
_entity_poly.entity_id
_entity_poly.type
_entity_poly.pdbx_seq_one_letter_code
_entity_poly.pdbx_strand_id
1 'polypeptide(L)'
;MIDQLANRISTPKQVYLFIMLVGALLCLVSFGWVVITAVLARELALRIKGVHYPFLVACVYFSGGSWVCGLSSSIPLLLNTENNFLMEADILSSVIPTSFTLGSTLNIVMLVVFMVFVPILVLILIPKPKHIVELSDQLSEPAASKEDSIEAEAASYKLPF
;
A
#
# COMPACT_ATOMS: atom_id res chain seq x y z
N MET A 1 10.19 -15.14 13.96
CA MET A 1 9.81 -13.72 13.92
C MET A 1 8.33 -13.53 13.55
N ILE A 2 7.86 -14.05 12.41
CA ILE A 2 6.45 -13.93 11.98
C ILE A 2 5.50 -14.63 12.98
N ASP A 3 5.89 -15.77 13.55
CA ASP A 3 5.08 -16.48 14.56
C ASP A 3 4.89 -15.68 15.86
N GLN A 4 5.92 -14.97 16.27
CA GLN A 4 5.83 -14.09 17.45
C GLN A 4 4.94 -12.86 17.16
N LEU A 5 4.93 -12.40 15.93
CA LEU A 5 4.05 -11.32 15.48
C LEU A 5 2.59 -11.79 15.44
N ALA A 6 2.35 -12.96 14.85
CA ALA A 6 1.00 -13.56 14.76
C ALA A 6 0.42 -13.88 16.16
N ASN A 7 1.27 -14.16 17.15
CA ASN A 7 0.82 -14.35 18.54
C ASN A 7 0.39 -13.04 19.24
N ARG A 8 0.86 -11.89 18.76
CA ARG A 8 0.46 -10.57 19.30
C ARG A 8 -0.73 -9.95 18.52
N ILE A 9 -0.87 -10.31 17.25
CA ILE A 9 -1.92 -9.81 16.37
C ILE A 9 -2.96 -10.92 16.24
N SER A 10 -4.03 -10.84 17.02
CA SER A 10 -5.05 -11.89 17.10
C SER A 10 -6.36 -11.53 16.38
N THR A 11 -6.52 -10.29 15.94
CA THR A 11 -7.75 -9.82 15.30
C THR A 11 -7.51 -9.28 13.89
N PRO A 12 -8.46 -9.49 12.94
CA PRO A 12 -8.34 -8.94 11.58
C PRO A 12 -8.12 -7.43 11.54
N LYS A 13 -8.75 -6.69 12.47
CA LYS A 13 -8.57 -5.23 12.58
C LYS A 13 -7.12 -4.84 12.86
N GLN A 14 -6.47 -5.58 13.76
CA GLN A 14 -5.06 -5.35 14.09
C GLN A 14 -4.15 -5.68 12.90
N VAL A 15 -4.50 -6.70 12.09
CA VAL A 15 -3.76 -7.03 10.86
C VAL A 15 -3.78 -5.86 9.88
N TYR A 16 -4.97 -5.31 9.59
CA TYR A 16 -5.10 -4.20 8.65
C TYR A 16 -4.33 -2.97 9.10
N LEU A 17 -4.49 -2.56 10.37
CA LEU A 17 -3.76 -1.42 10.93
C LEU A 17 -2.25 -1.64 10.96
N PHE A 18 -1.83 -2.83 11.37
CA PHE A 18 -0.41 -3.17 11.44
C PHE A 18 0.24 -3.10 10.06
N ILE A 19 -0.36 -3.76 9.06
CA ILE A 19 0.15 -3.75 7.68
C ILE A 19 0.15 -2.34 7.11
N MET A 20 -0.90 -1.57 7.35
CA MET A 20 -0.98 -0.18 6.88
C MET A 20 0.11 0.70 7.49
N LEU A 21 0.29 0.67 8.81
CA LEU A 21 1.24 1.53 9.51
C LEU A 21 2.69 1.11 9.25
N VAL A 22 2.98 -0.19 9.37
CA VAL A 22 4.35 -0.71 9.14
C VAL A 22 4.71 -0.53 7.66
N GLY A 23 3.81 -0.84 6.74
CA GLY A 23 4.05 -0.63 5.31
C GLY A 23 4.30 0.84 4.99
N ALA A 24 3.53 1.76 5.56
CA ALA A 24 3.72 3.18 5.36
C ALA A 24 5.09 3.67 5.90
N LEU A 25 5.51 3.20 7.08
CA LEU A 25 6.83 3.53 7.64
C LEU A 25 7.97 2.96 6.79
N LEU A 26 7.85 1.74 6.32
CA LEU A 26 8.83 1.11 5.45
C LEU A 26 8.94 1.84 4.10
N CYS A 27 7.82 2.19 3.50
CA CYS A 27 7.79 2.89 2.21
C CYS A 27 8.31 4.34 2.28
N LEU A 28 8.30 4.98 3.47
CA LEU A 28 8.96 6.26 3.67
C LEU A 28 10.49 6.18 3.44
N VAL A 29 11.08 5.05 3.78
CA VAL A 29 12.52 4.85 3.59
C VAL A 29 12.83 4.48 2.15
N SER A 30 12.08 3.51 1.60
CA SER A 30 12.24 3.07 0.22
C SER A 30 10.96 2.44 -0.31
N PHE A 31 10.54 2.83 -1.50
CA PHE A 31 9.38 2.26 -2.18
C PHE A 31 9.51 0.74 -2.41
N GLY A 32 10.71 0.24 -2.65
CA GLY A 32 10.95 -1.19 -2.85
C GLY A 32 10.49 -2.07 -1.67
N TRP A 33 10.35 -1.51 -0.48
CA TRP A 33 9.90 -2.23 0.71
C TRP A 33 8.40 -2.55 0.72
N VAL A 34 7.64 -2.05 -0.24
CA VAL A 34 6.25 -2.46 -0.46
C VAL A 34 6.14 -3.98 -0.72
N VAL A 35 7.16 -4.57 -1.36
CA VAL A 35 7.23 -6.03 -1.59
C VAL A 35 7.30 -6.79 -0.26
N ILE A 36 8.11 -6.32 0.69
CA ILE A 36 8.22 -6.92 2.02
C ILE A 36 6.88 -6.80 2.76
N THR A 37 6.22 -5.67 2.64
CA THR A 37 4.89 -5.44 3.24
C THR A 37 3.86 -6.40 2.64
N ALA A 38 3.88 -6.62 1.33
CA ALA A 38 2.98 -7.56 0.64
C ALA A 38 3.20 -9.01 1.09
N VAL A 39 4.46 -9.45 1.21
CA VAL A 39 4.81 -10.78 1.72
C VAL A 39 4.34 -10.95 3.17
N LEU A 40 4.58 -9.94 4.02
CA LEU A 40 4.15 -9.95 5.41
C LEU A 40 2.62 -10.01 5.53
N ALA A 41 1.90 -9.24 4.71
CA ALA A 41 0.44 -9.24 4.65
C ALA A 41 -0.09 -10.62 4.26
N ARG A 42 0.48 -11.25 3.23
CA ARG A 42 0.12 -12.59 2.80
C ARG A 42 0.31 -13.62 3.90
N GLU A 43 1.45 -13.61 4.57
CA GLU A 43 1.77 -14.54 5.66
C GLU A 43 0.83 -14.38 6.86
N LEU A 44 0.44 -13.16 7.21
CA LEU A 44 -0.53 -12.90 8.27
C LEU A 44 -1.94 -13.35 7.86
N ALA A 45 -2.34 -13.15 6.60
CA ALA A 45 -3.64 -13.59 6.09
C ALA A 45 -3.79 -15.12 6.09
N LEU A 46 -2.72 -15.88 5.90
CA LEU A 46 -2.73 -17.35 5.97
C LEU A 46 -2.85 -17.89 7.40
N ARG A 47 -2.48 -17.08 8.41
CA ARG A 47 -2.41 -17.51 9.82
C ARG A 47 -3.59 -17.02 10.66
N ILE A 48 -4.16 -15.89 10.30
CA ILE A 48 -5.22 -15.23 11.06
C ILE A 48 -6.53 -15.35 10.28
N LYS A 49 -7.48 -16.11 10.82
CA LYS A 49 -8.81 -16.28 10.22
C LYS A 49 -9.64 -15.00 10.30
N GLY A 50 -10.57 -14.87 9.37
CA GLY A 50 -11.47 -13.72 9.28
C GLY A 50 -10.85 -12.47 8.64
N VAL A 51 -9.67 -12.59 8.05
CA VAL A 51 -9.03 -11.53 7.30
C VAL A 51 -9.58 -11.51 5.87
N HIS A 52 -10.28 -10.45 5.50
CA HIS A 52 -10.73 -10.21 4.13
C HIS A 52 -9.53 -9.84 3.25
N TYR A 53 -9.05 -10.80 2.47
CA TYR A 53 -7.80 -10.65 1.72
C TYR A 53 -7.79 -9.49 0.70
N PRO A 54 -8.86 -9.26 -0.11
CA PRO A 54 -8.89 -8.11 -1.01
C PRO A 54 -8.75 -6.76 -0.29
N PHE A 55 -9.35 -6.61 0.89
CA PHE A 55 -9.20 -5.41 1.70
C PHE A 55 -7.78 -5.26 2.27
N LEU A 56 -7.16 -6.36 2.66
CA LEU A 56 -5.76 -6.36 3.09
C LEU A 56 -4.81 -5.94 1.96
N VAL A 57 -5.05 -6.39 0.73
CA VAL A 57 -4.30 -5.95 -0.47
C VAL A 57 -4.47 -4.44 -0.68
N ALA A 58 -5.67 -3.91 -0.51
CA ALA A 58 -5.90 -2.47 -0.54
C ALA A 58 -5.09 -1.73 0.54
N CYS A 59 -5.01 -2.26 1.77
CA CYS A 59 -4.19 -1.69 2.84
C CYS A 59 -2.69 -1.66 2.46
N VAL A 60 -2.17 -2.71 1.83
CA VAL A 60 -0.79 -2.76 1.31
C VAL A 60 -0.59 -1.68 0.25
N TYR A 61 -1.51 -1.55 -0.69
CA TYR A 61 -1.43 -0.55 -1.75
C TYR A 61 -1.43 0.87 -1.18
N PHE A 62 -2.36 1.17 -0.27
CA PHE A 62 -2.42 2.48 0.38
C PHE A 62 -1.19 2.78 1.24
N SER A 63 -0.61 1.76 1.89
CA SER A 63 0.63 1.95 2.66
C SER A 63 1.78 2.45 1.79
N GLY A 64 1.83 2.01 0.52
CA GLY A 64 2.80 2.48 -0.46
C GLY A 64 2.70 3.96 -0.80
N GLY A 65 1.55 4.60 -0.60
CA GLY A 65 1.34 6.02 -0.88
C GLY A 65 2.22 6.98 -0.07
N SER A 66 2.74 6.55 1.08
CA SER A 66 3.67 7.33 1.89
C SER A 66 5.02 7.60 1.20
N TRP A 67 5.38 6.78 0.20
CA TRP A 67 6.62 6.92 -0.57
C TRP A 67 6.81 8.32 -1.17
N VAL A 68 5.74 8.94 -1.65
CA VAL A 68 5.78 10.28 -2.27
C VAL A 68 6.37 11.34 -1.33
N CYS A 69 6.11 11.18 -0.02
CA CYS A 69 6.63 12.05 1.04
C CYS A 69 7.95 11.55 1.63
N GLY A 70 8.47 10.42 1.14
CA GLY A 70 9.60 9.70 1.72
C GLY A 70 10.95 9.99 1.08
N LEU A 71 11.99 9.37 1.65
CA LEU A 71 13.40 9.57 1.27
C LEU A 71 13.72 9.08 -0.15
N SER A 72 12.97 8.12 -0.68
CA SER A 72 13.15 7.60 -2.05
C SER A 72 12.18 8.21 -3.07
N SER A 73 11.53 9.33 -2.72
CA SER A 73 10.64 10.04 -3.63
C SER A 73 11.41 10.58 -4.84
N SER A 74 10.92 10.27 -6.04
CA SER A 74 11.61 10.60 -7.29
C SER A 74 11.77 12.10 -7.50
N ILE A 75 10.75 12.89 -7.17
CA ILE A 75 10.77 14.34 -7.41
C ILE A 75 11.81 15.06 -6.55
N PRO A 76 11.84 14.89 -5.22
CA PRO A 76 12.87 15.46 -4.37
C PRO A 76 14.29 15.05 -4.77
N LEU A 77 14.50 13.78 -5.13
CA LEU A 77 15.79 13.28 -5.56
C LEU A 77 16.22 13.89 -6.88
N LEU A 78 15.30 14.01 -7.85
CA LEU A 78 15.57 14.65 -9.14
C LEU A 78 15.98 16.12 -8.95
N LEU A 79 15.24 16.88 -8.15
CA LEU A 79 15.50 18.29 -7.90
C LEU A 79 16.84 18.54 -7.20
N ASN A 80 17.34 17.55 -6.45
CA ASN A 80 18.62 17.60 -5.75
C ASN A 80 19.79 17.04 -6.58
N THR A 81 19.52 16.56 -7.81
CA THR A 81 20.56 16.01 -8.70
C THR A 81 21.11 17.10 -9.61
N GLU A 82 22.43 17.20 -9.71
CA GLU A 82 23.09 18.05 -10.68
C GLU A 82 22.80 17.58 -12.12
N ASN A 83 22.70 18.50 -13.05
CA ASN A 83 22.43 18.23 -14.47
C ASN A 83 21.14 17.44 -14.72
N ASN A 84 20.07 17.77 -13.97
CA ASN A 84 18.75 17.21 -14.25
C ASN A 84 18.08 17.91 -15.47
N PHE A 85 17.10 17.24 -16.07
CA PHE A 85 16.42 17.74 -17.27
C PHE A 85 15.73 19.10 -17.10
N LEU A 86 15.39 19.51 -15.87
CA LEU A 86 14.81 20.84 -15.60
C LEU A 86 15.87 21.95 -15.68
N MET A 87 17.13 21.63 -15.34
CA MET A 87 18.25 22.54 -15.52
C MET A 87 18.69 22.60 -16.98
N GLU A 88 18.67 21.47 -17.71
CA GLU A 88 18.93 21.42 -19.14
C GLU A 88 17.89 22.20 -19.96
N ALA A 89 16.62 22.25 -19.47
CA ALA A 89 15.54 23.01 -20.08
C ALA A 89 15.46 24.48 -19.63
N ASP A 90 16.46 25.00 -18.92
CA ASP A 90 16.50 26.35 -18.35
C ASP A 90 15.30 26.71 -17.45
N ILE A 91 14.60 25.70 -16.88
CA ILE A 91 13.49 25.90 -15.93
C ILE A 91 14.03 26.18 -14.53
N LEU A 92 15.13 25.54 -14.17
CA LEU A 92 15.80 25.71 -12.90
C LEU A 92 17.24 26.22 -13.12
N SER A 93 17.62 27.25 -12.38
CA SER A 93 18.96 27.83 -12.42
C SER A 93 19.95 27.16 -11.47
N SER A 94 19.47 26.35 -10.51
CA SER A 94 20.29 25.67 -9.52
C SER A 94 19.57 24.49 -8.91
N VAL A 95 20.31 23.59 -8.27
CA VAL A 95 19.81 22.41 -7.53
C VAL A 95 18.97 22.86 -6.34
N ILE A 96 17.85 22.16 -6.11
CA ILE A 96 17.00 22.39 -4.93
C ILE A 96 17.36 21.35 -3.86
N PRO A 97 17.91 21.76 -2.70
CA PRO A 97 18.22 20.85 -1.62
C PRO A 97 16.99 20.11 -1.10
N THR A 98 17.19 18.85 -0.70
CA THR A 98 16.10 17.99 -0.13
C THR A 98 15.42 18.59 1.11
N SER A 99 16.10 19.48 1.84
CA SER A 99 15.52 20.23 2.95
C SER A 99 14.35 21.12 2.54
N PHE A 100 14.36 21.66 1.32
CA PHE A 100 13.27 22.48 0.79
C PHE A 100 12.12 21.67 0.18
N THR A 101 12.35 20.40 -0.10
CA THR A 101 11.35 19.48 -0.62
C THR A 101 10.82 18.57 0.48
N LEU A 102 11.60 17.58 0.92
CA LEU A 102 11.22 16.64 1.97
C LEU A 102 11.01 17.32 3.33
N GLY A 103 11.85 18.31 3.66
CA GLY A 103 11.75 19.12 4.89
C GLY A 103 10.73 20.25 4.80
N SER A 104 10.03 20.42 3.68
CA SER A 104 9.03 21.49 3.55
C SER A 104 7.84 21.28 4.50
N THR A 105 7.27 22.36 4.99
CA THR A 105 6.07 22.32 5.84
C THR A 105 4.93 21.57 5.14
N LEU A 106 4.77 21.78 3.83
CA LEU A 106 3.75 21.08 3.03
C LEU A 106 3.94 19.56 3.09
N ASN A 107 5.16 19.06 2.85
CA ASN A 107 5.45 17.63 2.88
C ASN A 107 5.22 17.03 4.26
N ILE A 108 5.64 17.73 5.32
CA ILE A 108 5.44 17.27 6.70
C ILE A 108 3.94 17.22 7.04
N VAL A 109 3.18 18.24 6.68
CA VAL A 109 1.72 18.27 6.91
C VAL A 109 1.04 17.14 6.15
N MET A 110 1.38 16.94 4.86
CA MET A 110 0.83 15.84 4.06
C MET A 110 1.16 14.48 4.66
N LEU A 111 2.38 14.28 5.15
CA LEU A 111 2.78 13.04 5.81
C LEU A 111 1.99 12.81 7.11
N VAL A 112 1.81 13.83 7.94
CA VAL A 112 1.03 13.73 9.18
C VAL A 112 -0.44 13.41 8.86
N VAL A 113 -1.02 14.12 7.89
CA VAL A 113 -2.40 13.84 7.41
C VAL A 113 -2.50 12.40 6.93
N PHE A 114 -1.56 11.92 6.12
CA PHE A 114 -1.55 10.55 5.63
C PHE A 114 -1.48 9.54 6.78
N MET A 115 -0.54 9.72 7.71
CA MET A 115 -0.33 8.81 8.85
C MET A 115 -1.50 8.77 9.84
N VAL A 116 -2.33 9.81 9.89
CA VAL A 116 -3.50 9.86 10.78
C VAL A 116 -4.78 9.47 10.05
N PHE A 117 -5.02 10.07 8.88
CA PHE A 117 -6.29 9.88 8.15
C PHE A 117 -6.44 8.48 7.57
N VAL A 118 -5.38 7.91 6.99
CA VAL A 118 -5.49 6.62 6.31
C VAL A 118 -5.77 5.47 7.29
N PRO A 119 -5.12 5.36 8.47
CA PRO A 119 -5.50 4.39 9.47
C PRO A 119 -6.95 4.54 9.98
N ILE A 120 -7.42 5.78 10.15
CA ILE A 120 -8.81 6.05 10.53
C ILE A 120 -9.76 5.57 9.43
N LEU A 121 -9.45 5.87 8.17
CA LEU A 121 -10.24 5.43 7.02
C LEU A 121 -10.27 3.90 6.93
N VAL A 122 -9.14 3.23 7.13
CA VAL A 122 -9.06 1.76 7.18
C VAL A 122 -10.00 1.21 8.25
N LEU A 123 -10.04 1.80 9.46
CA LEU A 123 -10.94 1.35 10.53
C LEU A 123 -12.41 1.53 10.18
N ILE A 124 -12.77 2.59 9.47
CA ILE A 124 -14.15 2.89 9.05
C ILE A 124 -14.61 1.92 7.94
N LEU A 125 -13.70 1.59 7.01
CA LEU A 125 -13.99 0.78 5.83
C LEU A 125 -13.85 -0.72 6.04
N ILE A 126 -13.56 -1.20 7.24
CA ILE A 126 -13.43 -2.63 7.53
C ILE A 126 -14.67 -3.40 7.04
N PRO A 127 -14.48 -4.45 6.22
CA PRO A 127 -15.60 -5.25 5.69
C PRO A 127 -16.42 -5.91 6.80
N LYS A 128 -17.72 -5.98 6.58
CA LYS A 128 -18.64 -6.68 7.51
C LYS A 128 -18.44 -8.20 7.44
N PRO A 129 -18.66 -8.94 8.54
CA PRO A 129 -18.41 -10.39 8.62
C PRO A 129 -19.10 -11.24 7.55
N LYS A 130 -20.20 -10.76 6.95
CA LYS A 130 -20.97 -11.50 5.94
C LYS A 130 -20.30 -11.61 4.55
N HIS A 131 -19.24 -10.86 4.29
CA HIS A 131 -18.59 -10.79 2.97
C HIS A 131 -17.07 -10.99 3.09
N ILE A 132 -16.63 -11.85 4.01
CA ILE A 132 -15.21 -12.13 4.17
C ILE A 132 -14.80 -13.16 3.11
N VAL A 133 -13.78 -12.81 2.34
CA VAL A 133 -13.10 -13.71 1.40
C VAL A 133 -11.69 -13.92 1.95
N GLU A 134 -11.44 -15.13 2.47
CA GLU A 134 -10.12 -15.48 3.02
C GLU A 134 -9.17 -15.91 1.89
N LEU A 135 -7.86 -15.73 2.11
CA LEU A 135 -6.85 -16.17 1.15
C LEU A 135 -6.85 -17.69 0.99
N SER A 136 -7.11 -18.44 2.06
CA SER A 136 -7.25 -19.91 2.04
C SER A 136 -8.31 -20.38 1.07
N ASP A 137 -9.44 -19.70 1.02
CA ASP A 137 -10.57 -20.03 0.14
C ASP A 137 -10.18 -19.79 -1.33
N GLN A 138 -9.51 -18.67 -1.61
CA GLN A 138 -9.02 -18.36 -2.96
C GLN A 138 -7.95 -19.33 -3.48
N LEU A 139 -7.15 -19.90 -2.59
CA LEU A 139 -6.11 -20.86 -2.95
C LEU A 139 -6.68 -22.28 -3.13
N SER A 140 -7.83 -22.58 -2.52
CA SER A 140 -8.49 -23.88 -2.61
C SER A 140 -9.39 -24.04 -3.84
N GLU A 141 -9.75 -22.92 -4.51
CA GLU A 141 -10.52 -23.00 -5.76
C GLU A 141 -9.66 -23.52 -6.91
N PRO A 142 -10.15 -24.55 -7.66
CA PRO A 142 -9.46 -25.06 -8.83
C PRO A 142 -9.27 -23.96 -9.90
N ALA A 143 -8.12 -23.95 -10.57
CA ALA A 143 -7.81 -22.95 -11.60
C ALA A 143 -8.86 -22.87 -12.72
N ALA A 144 -9.45 -24.02 -13.10
CA ALA A 144 -10.53 -24.11 -14.09
C ALA A 144 -11.80 -23.31 -13.70
N SER A 145 -12.16 -23.33 -12.41
CA SER A 145 -13.32 -22.58 -11.90
C SER A 145 -13.11 -21.05 -11.96
N LYS A 146 -11.85 -20.61 -11.87
CA LYS A 146 -11.51 -19.18 -11.99
C LYS A 146 -11.56 -18.68 -13.44
N GLU A 147 -11.12 -19.49 -14.38
CA GLU A 147 -11.20 -19.17 -15.81
C GLU A 147 -12.65 -19.02 -16.25
N ASP A 148 -13.52 -19.96 -15.88
CA ASP A 148 -14.95 -19.92 -16.18
C ASP A 148 -15.64 -18.67 -15.58
N SER A 149 -15.27 -18.27 -14.35
CA SER A 149 -15.83 -17.08 -13.70
C SER A 149 -15.36 -15.78 -14.34
N ILE A 150 -14.09 -15.70 -14.76
CA ILE A 150 -13.52 -14.53 -15.46
C ILE A 150 -14.15 -14.39 -16.86
N GLU A 151 -14.34 -15.50 -17.57
CA GLU A 151 -15.01 -15.49 -18.88
C GLU A 151 -16.50 -15.08 -18.77
N ALA A 152 -17.20 -15.55 -17.75
CA ALA A 152 -18.59 -15.15 -17.49
C ALA A 152 -18.70 -13.65 -17.12
N GLU A 153 -17.79 -13.15 -16.31
CA GLU A 153 -17.72 -11.74 -15.95
C GLU A 153 -17.35 -10.87 -17.18
N ALA A 154 -16.36 -11.27 -17.95
CA ALA A 154 -15.97 -10.59 -19.19
C ALA A 154 -17.12 -10.58 -20.23
N ALA A 155 -17.90 -11.65 -20.31
CA ALA A 155 -19.08 -11.72 -21.17
C ALA A 155 -20.20 -10.76 -20.73
N SER A 156 -20.33 -10.51 -19.43
CA SER A 156 -21.32 -9.57 -18.86
C SER A 156 -20.96 -8.10 -19.13
N TYR A 157 -19.68 -7.79 -19.35
CA TYR A 157 -19.19 -6.44 -19.67
C TYR A 157 -19.23 -6.11 -21.18
N LYS A 158 -19.83 -6.94 -22.03
CA LYS A 158 -20.08 -6.54 -23.43
C LYS A 158 -21.04 -5.37 -23.45
N LEU A 159 -20.45 -4.17 -23.59
CA LEU A 159 -21.19 -2.94 -23.82
C LEU A 159 -22.08 -3.09 -25.07
N PRO A 160 -23.35 -2.70 -25.00
CA PRO A 160 -24.17 -2.61 -26.20
C PRO A 160 -23.62 -1.45 -27.06
N PHE A 161 -23.07 -1.78 -28.22
CA PHE A 161 -22.86 -0.83 -29.29
C PHE A 161 -24.16 -0.66 -30.05
#